data_9be02f742260b6628869c2fa854b5f77
#
_entry.id   9be02f742260b6628869c2fa854b5f77
#
_cell.length_a   1.000
_cell.length_b   1.000
_cell.length_c   1.000
_cell.angle_alpha   90.00
_cell.angle_beta   90.00
_cell.angle_gamma   90.00
#
_symmetry.space_group_name_H-M   'P 1'
#
loop_
_entity.id
_entity.type
_entity.pdbx_description
1 polymer ?
#
loop_
_entity_poly.entity_id
_entity_poly.type
_entity_poly.pdbx_seq_one_letter_code
_entity_poly.pdbx_strand_id
1 'polypeptide(L)'
;MYVKQSQLYTIILASLLLLFGWGSTSASLQAQSVIPASEQKALLEIYDQCGGTGWADGYNWRAASGPDKYAGVIIDGGHVQAIALDGVGLTGQLPKSFFTAFPELRFVALSNNRLSGPIPEAFGEMTKLQGLSLSSNLWTGQLPNLDKLVNMKVLGLANFYNVDDKRNVISEVTGTLPDISKMPQLEYIDASFSNLSGQLPEQIGRCRNLQVLELSANQLTGSIPASIRECTELQILSVQNNKMSGEIPDLSPLVNLGKPLELGLGVTEPGRLYLSSNQFTGPFPESVAMLPRLQRFSCANNKLSGPLPEDLSTMEDCEAFFADHNQFTGALPQELPTKLWYLDLGYNQFTGSIPAKWQDATELGKVALRDNNLSGMVPAIYKKLENLDMIDVRNCRFSFEDFKAWGGFIKNKDCMFRFGMQQAYSEHHKESVKSGSDVTFDATYPGTLIGDEHYRWYNLTTKQPVPNANEAKLTLRGVSKEDACRYVCLITSVKMGSTQPRSALRSDDDEEQKSDDLQPTLRSGFWDLTVDGHFNGTDAPAPIADDLRIYYDSEAQQLHLESSVSVTSLMIVDLSGAVVARLEPSGATTLALPLATGKYVALLNRADGSYATVPFLVL
;
A
#
# COMPACT_ATOMS: atom_id res chain seq x y z
N MET A 1 12.69 -3.46 0.90
CA MET A 1 11.80 -4.46 1.53
C MET A 1 11.48 -5.65 0.60
N TYR A 2 11.50 -5.47 -0.69
CA TYR A 2 11.05 -6.46 -1.70
C TYR A 2 12.08 -7.53 -2.13
N VAL A 3 13.38 -7.30 -1.96
CA VAL A 3 14.42 -8.28 -2.32
C VAL A 3 14.38 -9.57 -1.47
N LYS A 4 13.74 -9.52 -0.29
CA LYS A 4 13.61 -10.70 0.59
C LYS A 4 12.51 -11.69 0.18
N GLN A 5 11.50 -11.28 -0.58
CA GLN A 5 10.39 -12.18 -0.94
C GLN A 5 10.76 -13.20 -2.02
N SER A 6 11.63 -12.84 -2.96
CA SER A 6 12.12 -13.83 -3.95
C SER A 6 12.97 -14.95 -3.31
N GLN A 7 13.65 -14.65 -2.19
CA GLN A 7 14.34 -15.67 -1.38
C GLN A 7 13.37 -16.54 -0.57
N LEU A 8 12.17 -16.04 -0.29
CA LEU A 8 11.15 -16.71 0.48
C LEU A 8 10.73 -18.04 -0.15
N TYR A 9 10.50 -18.04 -1.46
CA TYR A 9 10.12 -19.25 -2.21
C TYR A 9 11.18 -20.33 -2.16
N THR A 10 12.42 -19.94 -2.36
CA THR A 10 13.56 -20.86 -2.30
C THR A 10 13.70 -21.44 -0.90
N ILE A 11 13.44 -20.64 0.13
CA ILE A 11 13.49 -21.06 1.54
C ILE A 11 12.30 -21.97 1.87
N ILE A 12 11.07 -21.62 1.46
CA ILE A 12 9.88 -22.44 1.70
C ILE A 12 10.02 -23.80 1.03
N LEU A 13 10.45 -23.82 -0.22
CA LEU A 13 10.66 -25.08 -0.93
C LEU A 13 11.82 -25.88 -0.36
N ALA A 14 12.92 -25.23 0.03
CA ALA A 14 14.04 -25.87 0.74
C ALA A 14 13.59 -26.42 2.10
N SER A 15 12.75 -25.66 2.84
CA SER A 15 12.18 -26.11 4.12
C SER A 15 11.23 -27.29 3.95
N LEU A 16 10.42 -27.30 2.89
CA LEU A 16 9.57 -28.44 2.54
C LEU A 16 10.41 -29.65 2.16
N LEU A 17 11.46 -29.48 1.39
CA LEU A 17 12.40 -30.55 1.07
C LEU A 17 13.09 -31.10 2.34
N LEU A 18 13.39 -30.24 3.33
CA LEU A 18 13.89 -30.61 4.65
C LEU A 18 12.84 -31.33 5.52
N LEU A 19 11.58 -30.84 5.54
CA LEU A 19 10.47 -31.43 6.29
C LEU A 19 10.09 -32.83 5.78
N PHE A 20 10.31 -33.11 4.49
CA PHE A 20 10.14 -34.46 3.92
C PHE A 20 11.33 -35.37 4.14
N GLY A 21 12.28 -35.01 5.00
CA GLY A 21 13.40 -35.88 5.42
C GLY A 21 14.55 -35.95 4.42
N TRP A 22 14.54 -35.10 3.37
CA TRP A 22 15.57 -35.16 2.32
C TRP A 22 16.81 -34.30 2.64
N GLY A 23 16.76 -33.51 3.74
CA GLY A 23 17.85 -32.61 4.16
C GLY A 23 18.83 -33.16 5.20
N SER A 24 18.67 -34.35 5.75
CA SER A 24 19.48 -34.80 6.91
C SER A 24 19.94 -36.26 6.88
N THR A 25 19.94 -36.97 5.79
CA THR A 25 20.55 -38.31 5.73
C THR A 25 21.93 -38.25 5.05
N SER A 26 22.92 -37.78 5.78
CA SER A 26 24.31 -38.20 5.61
C SER A 26 24.46 -39.62 6.21
N ALA A 27 23.71 -40.59 5.71
CA ALA A 27 23.89 -41.98 6.02
C ALA A 27 24.13 -42.70 4.70
N SER A 28 25.38 -43.02 4.47
CA SER A 28 25.91 -44.02 3.55
C SER A 28 24.92 -45.07 3.07
N LEU A 29 24.34 -44.85 1.91
CA LEU A 29 23.92 -45.91 1.00
C LEU A 29 24.31 -45.41 -0.41
N GLN A 30 25.55 -45.71 -0.83
CA GLN A 30 25.95 -45.70 -2.22
C GLN A 30 25.26 -46.86 -2.96
N ALA A 31 23.94 -46.76 -3.13
CA ALA A 31 23.29 -47.40 -4.25
C ALA A 31 23.39 -46.35 -5.37
N GLN A 32 24.07 -46.63 -6.44
CA GLN A 32 23.99 -45.86 -7.70
C GLN A 32 22.51 -45.71 -8.00
N SER A 33 21.96 -44.50 -7.83
CA SER A 33 20.55 -44.18 -8.15
C SER A 33 20.43 -44.11 -9.66
N VAL A 34 20.34 -45.27 -10.29
CA VAL A 34 20.10 -45.38 -11.74
C VAL A 34 18.65 -45.02 -11.97
N ILE A 35 18.40 -43.87 -12.56
CA ILE A 35 17.05 -43.51 -13.03
C ILE A 35 16.82 -44.10 -14.42
N PRO A 36 15.55 -44.20 -14.88
CA PRO A 36 15.24 -44.61 -16.25
C PRO A 36 15.94 -43.71 -17.28
N ALA A 37 16.40 -44.32 -18.36
CA ALA A 37 17.10 -43.61 -19.44
C ALA A 37 16.24 -42.49 -20.06
N SER A 38 14.90 -42.64 -20.03
CA SER A 38 13.96 -41.60 -20.44
C SER A 38 14.01 -40.38 -19.55
N GLU A 39 14.09 -40.54 -18.22
CA GLU A 39 14.21 -39.42 -17.27
C GLU A 39 15.56 -38.73 -17.41
N GLN A 40 16.65 -39.48 -17.52
CA GLN A 40 17.97 -38.89 -17.75
C GLN A 40 18.05 -38.10 -19.06
N LYS A 41 17.46 -38.64 -20.13
CA LYS A 41 17.38 -37.93 -21.42
C LYS A 41 16.60 -36.62 -21.27
N ALA A 42 15.46 -36.65 -20.59
CA ALA A 42 14.64 -35.48 -20.39
C ALA A 42 15.33 -34.39 -19.54
N LEU A 43 16.09 -34.76 -18.51
CA LEU A 43 16.92 -33.82 -17.75
C LEU A 43 17.93 -33.11 -18.66
N LEU A 44 18.63 -33.87 -19.53
CA LEU A 44 19.58 -33.28 -20.48
C LEU A 44 18.90 -32.41 -21.56
N GLU A 45 17.67 -32.77 -21.96
CA GLU A 45 16.87 -31.92 -22.86
C GLU A 45 16.49 -30.60 -22.21
N ILE A 46 16.14 -30.59 -20.89
CA ILE A 46 15.92 -29.35 -20.13
C ILE A 46 17.19 -28.49 -20.14
N TYR A 47 18.35 -29.09 -19.84
CA TYR A 47 19.62 -28.40 -19.83
C TYR A 47 19.92 -27.74 -21.20
N ASP A 48 19.80 -28.52 -22.28
CA ASP A 48 20.15 -28.05 -23.62
C ASP A 48 19.17 -26.98 -24.15
N GLN A 49 17.87 -27.15 -23.92
CA GLN A 49 16.83 -26.24 -24.45
C GLN A 49 16.59 -24.99 -23.59
N CYS A 50 16.90 -25.07 -22.31
CA CYS A 50 16.70 -23.94 -21.40
C CYS A 50 18.02 -23.18 -21.09
N GLY A 51 19.00 -23.22 -21.97
CA GLY A 51 20.20 -22.39 -21.90
C GLY A 51 21.25 -22.88 -20.90
N GLY A 52 21.37 -24.18 -20.70
CA GLY A 52 22.21 -24.82 -19.68
C GLY A 52 23.68 -24.39 -19.63
N THR A 53 24.28 -23.99 -20.78
CA THR A 53 25.66 -23.45 -20.84
C THR A 53 25.79 -22.07 -20.17
N GLY A 54 24.69 -21.39 -19.95
CA GLY A 54 24.59 -20.08 -19.25
C GLY A 54 24.04 -20.18 -17.84
N TRP A 55 23.82 -21.38 -17.31
CA TRP A 55 23.32 -21.56 -15.96
C TRP A 55 24.35 -21.20 -14.90
N ALA A 56 23.92 -20.93 -13.70
CA ALA A 56 24.78 -20.59 -12.57
C ALA A 56 25.85 -21.66 -12.31
N ASP A 57 26.95 -21.26 -11.72
CA ASP A 57 28.03 -22.17 -11.33
C ASP A 57 27.52 -23.35 -10.48
N GLY A 58 28.02 -24.54 -10.78
CA GLY A 58 27.57 -25.78 -10.12
C GLY A 58 26.44 -26.52 -10.83
N TYR A 59 25.79 -25.92 -11.82
CA TYR A 59 24.67 -26.52 -12.57
C TYR A 59 25.06 -27.05 -13.95
N ASN A 60 26.32 -27.32 -14.19
CA ASN A 60 26.77 -27.89 -15.47
C ASN A 60 26.52 -29.42 -15.54
N TRP A 61 25.28 -29.79 -15.88
CA TRP A 61 24.87 -31.20 -15.93
C TRP A 61 25.63 -32.03 -17.01
N ARG A 62 26.12 -31.37 -18.08
CA ARG A 62 26.92 -32.05 -19.12
C ARG A 62 28.29 -32.48 -18.63
N ALA A 63 28.86 -31.77 -17.64
CA ALA A 63 30.15 -32.12 -17.03
C ALA A 63 30.01 -33.09 -15.85
N ALA A 64 28.79 -33.33 -15.35
CA ALA A 64 28.52 -34.22 -14.22
C ALA A 64 28.66 -35.69 -14.62
N SER A 65 29.12 -36.53 -13.70
CA SER A 65 29.36 -37.97 -13.94
C SER A 65 28.10 -38.81 -14.03
N GLY A 66 26.94 -38.23 -13.67
CA GLY A 66 25.65 -38.90 -13.71
C GLY A 66 24.53 -38.06 -13.13
N PRO A 67 23.27 -38.50 -13.27
CA PRO A 67 22.10 -37.72 -12.84
C PRO A 67 22.00 -37.50 -11.31
N ASP A 68 22.65 -38.34 -10.51
CA ASP A 68 22.83 -38.20 -9.07
C ASP A 68 23.71 -37.00 -8.66
N LYS A 69 24.41 -36.42 -9.63
CA LYS A 69 25.25 -35.21 -9.49
C LYS A 69 24.65 -33.99 -10.17
N TYR A 70 23.44 -34.08 -10.71
CA TYR A 70 22.80 -32.92 -11.31
C TYR A 70 22.25 -32.01 -10.17
N ALA A 71 22.92 -30.89 -9.98
CA ALA A 71 22.49 -29.93 -8.98
C ALA A 71 21.01 -29.55 -9.20
N GLY A 72 20.23 -29.48 -8.13
CA GLY A 72 18.80 -29.19 -8.18
C GLY A 72 17.90 -30.37 -8.54
N VAL A 73 18.45 -31.58 -8.77
CA VAL A 73 17.66 -32.79 -9.01
C VAL A 73 17.69 -33.70 -7.78
N ILE A 74 16.52 -34.13 -7.32
CA ILE A 74 16.38 -35.09 -6.22
C ILE A 74 15.82 -36.40 -6.77
N ILE A 75 16.55 -37.47 -6.51
CA ILE A 75 16.22 -38.82 -6.93
C ILE A 75 15.91 -39.65 -5.69
N ASP A 76 14.77 -40.32 -5.68
CA ASP A 76 14.37 -41.26 -4.64
C ASP A 76 13.58 -42.40 -5.27
N GLY A 77 13.75 -43.62 -4.73
CA GLY A 77 13.11 -44.83 -5.27
C GLY A 77 13.44 -45.12 -6.75
N GLY A 78 14.58 -44.64 -7.25
CA GLY A 78 15.01 -44.83 -8.64
C GLY A 78 14.30 -43.93 -9.65
N HIS A 79 13.64 -42.84 -9.20
CA HIS A 79 12.96 -41.87 -10.04
C HIS A 79 13.26 -40.42 -9.61
N VAL A 80 13.16 -39.49 -10.52
CA VAL A 80 13.22 -38.04 -10.21
C VAL A 80 11.95 -37.63 -9.46
N GLN A 81 12.14 -37.13 -8.22
CA GLN A 81 11.06 -36.68 -7.35
C GLN A 81 10.96 -35.15 -7.29
N ALA A 82 12.08 -34.46 -7.48
CA ALA A 82 12.08 -33.00 -7.50
C ALA A 82 13.07 -32.43 -8.54
N ILE A 83 12.68 -31.30 -9.11
CA ILE A 83 13.52 -30.45 -9.98
C ILE A 83 13.46 -29.03 -9.40
N ALA A 84 14.56 -28.60 -8.77
CA ALA A 84 14.69 -27.29 -8.10
C ALA A 84 15.77 -26.44 -8.77
N LEU A 85 15.37 -25.57 -9.66
CA LEU A 85 16.24 -24.75 -10.50
C LEU A 85 15.92 -23.26 -10.34
N ASP A 86 15.60 -22.83 -9.10
CA ASP A 86 15.30 -21.43 -8.82
C ASP A 86 16.54 -20.53 -9.02
N GLY A 87 16.39 -19.47 -9.80
CA GLY A 87 17.46 -18.48 -10.01
C GLY A 87 18.70 -19.01 -10.74
N VAL A 88 18.58 -20.14 -11.41
CA VAL A 88 19.71 -20.81 -12.08
C VAL A 88 20.08 -20.16 -13.42
N GLY A 89 19.14 -19.41 -14.02
CA GLY A 89 19.35 -18.74 -15.30
C GLY A 89 18.70 -19.47 -16.48
N LEU A 90 17.62 -20.22 -16.24
CA LEU A 90 16.84 -20.87 -17.29
C LEU A 90 16.26 -19.84 -18.25
N THR A 91 16.30 -20.15 -19.54
CA THR A 91 15.76 -19.31 -20.61
C THR A 91 14.87 -20.13 -21.57
N GLY A 92 14.04 -19.45 -22.37
CA GLY A 92 13.22 -20.09 -23.39
C GLY A 92 12.00 -20.83 -22.82
N GLN A 93 11.71 -22.02 -23.36
CA GLN A 93 10.54 -22.82 -23.00
C GLN A 93 10.95 -24.22 -22.54
N LEU A 94 10.18 -24.80 -21.63
CA LEU A 94 10.37 -26.19 -21.18
C LEU A 94 10.13 -27.17 -22.33
N PRO A 95 10.97 -28.22 -22.49
CA PRO A 95 10.75 -29.27 -23.49
C PRO A 95 9.50 -30.11 -23.15
N LYS A 96 8.86 -30.69 -24.18
CA LYS A 96 7.70 -31.57 -23.98
C LYS A 96 8.00 -32.77 -23.07
N SER A 97 9.23 -33.28 -23.11
CA SER A 97 9.69 -34.38 -22.26
C SER A 97 9.64 -34.05 -20.76
N PHE A 98 9.71 -32.76 -20.37
CA PHE A 98 9.54 -32.32 -18.99
C PHE A 98 8.22 -32.80 -18.41
N PHE A 99 7.15 -32.84 -19.19
CA PHE A 99 5.80 -33.17 -18.72
C PHE A 99 5.46 -34.65 -18.80
N THR A 100 6.27 -35.45 -19.50
CA THR A 100 5.94 -36.85 -19.81
C THR A 100 6.92 -37.87 -19.28
N ALA A 101 8.16 -37.44 -19.01
CA ALA A 101 9.24 -38.36 -18.65
C ALA A 101 9.34 -38.67 -17.16
N PHE A 102 8.76 -37.84 -16.27
CA PHE A 102 8.93 -37.94 -14.82
C PHE A 102 7.65 -38.39 -14.13
N PRO A 103 7.35 -39.70 -14.07
CA PRO A 103 6.08 -40.21 -13.55
C PRO A 103 5.93 -40.05 -12.03
N GLU A 104 7.04 -39.83 -11.30
CA GLU A 104 7.04 -39.69 -9.84
C GLU A 104 7.36 -38.29 -9.37
N LEU A 105 7.37 -37.29 -10.28
CA LEU A 105 7.72 -35.91 -9.95
C LEU A 105 6.66 -35.28 -9.03
N ARG A 106 7.12 -34.78 -7.89
CA ARG A 106 6.27 -34.16 -6.83
C ARG A 106 6.58 -32.67 -6.64
N PHE A 107 7.81 -32.23 -6.90
CA PHE A 107 8.23 -30.87 -6.66
C PHE A 107 8.90 -30.28 -7.89
N VAL A 108 8.42 -29.12 -8.29
CA VAL A 108 8.96 -28.31 -9.39
C VAL A 108 9.17 -26.87 -8.90
N ALA A 109 10.41 -26.43 -8.86
CA ALA A 109 10.78 -25.07 -8.52
C ALA A 109 11.59 -24.47 -9.65
N LEU A 110 11.01 -23.50 -10.34
CA LEU A 110 11.59 -22.83 -11.51
C LEU A 110 11.55 -21.32 -11.37
N SER A 111 11.37 -20.80 -10.16
CA SER A 111 11.20 -19.36 -9.92
C SER A 111 12.50 -18.58 -10.20
N ASN A 112 12.37 -17.27 -10.36
CA ASN A 112 13.49 -16.34 -10.56
C ASN A 112 14.37 -16.72 -11.77
N ASN A 113 13.76 -17.09 -12.89
CA ASN A 113 14.41 -17.43 -14.14
C ASN A 113 13.91 -16.55 -15.29
N ARG A 114 14.25 -16.91 -16.52
CA ARG A 114 13.85 -16.20 -17.74
C ARG A 114 13.08 -17.13 -18.70
N LEU A 115 12.32 -18.08 -18.15
CA LEU A 115 11.42 -18.91 -18.94
C LEU A 115 10.31 -18.01 -19.52
N SER A 116 9.95 -18.17 -20.79
CA SER A 116 9.10 -17.24 -21.52
C SER A 116 7.99 -17.94 -22.31
N GLY A 117 7.04 -17.14 -22.82
CA GLY A 117 5.86 -17.64 -23.51
C GLY A 117 4.76 -18.13 -22.56
N PRO A 118 3.72 -18.79 -23.05
CA PRO A 118 2.60 -19.23 -22.23
C PRO A 118 3.04 -20.31 -21.24
N ILE A 119 2.47 -20.28 -20.04
CA ILE A 119 2.62 -21.37 -19.05
C ILE A 119 2.01 -22.64 -19.67
N PRO A 120 2.77 -23.74 -19.79
CA PRO A 120 2.29 -24.95 -20.44
C PRO A 120 1.05 -25.56 -19.76
N GLU A 121 -0.02 -25.82 -20.50
CA GLU A 121 -1.23 -26.50 -20.04
C GLU A 121 -0.92 -27.86 -19.37
N ALA A 122 0.15 -28.51 -19.80
CA ALA A 122 0.59 -29.80 -19.29
C ALA A 122 0.93 -29.80 -17.78
N PHE A 123 1.20 -28.63 -17.15
CA PHE A 123 1.32 -28.56 -15.70
C PHE A 123 0.06 -29.04 -15.00
N GLY A 124 -1.13 -28.71 -15.54
CA GLY A 124 -2.40 -29.16 -14.98
C GLY A 124 -2.63 -30.67 -14.98
N GLU A 125 -1.88 -31.42 -15.79
CA GLU A 125 -1.99 -32.88 -15.88
C GLU A 125 -1.01 -33.62 -14.94
N MET A 126 -0.09 -32.91 -14.26
CA MET A 126 0.91 -33.48 -13.35
C MET A 126 0.33 -33.75 -11.96
N THR A 127 -0.64 -34.64 -11.86
CA THR A 127 -1.49 -34.86 -10.65
C THR A 127 -0.76 -35.32 -9.39
N LYS A 128 0.52 -35.75 -9.50
CA LYS A 128 1.35 -36.11 -8.35
C LYS A 128 2.06 -34.91 -7.71
N LEU A 129 2.00 -33.73 -8.35
CA LEU A 129 2.65 -32.54 -7.82
C LEU A 129 2.08 -32.16 -6.44
N GLN A 130 2.99 -31.87 -5.55
CA GLN A 130 2.77 -31.33 -4.20
C GLN A 130 3.31 -29.89 -4.09
N GLY A 131 4.34 -29.57 -4.87
CA GLY A 131 4.88 -28.22 -4.94
C GLY A 131 5.14 -27.79 -6.38
N LEU A 132 4.64 -26.61 -6.72
CA LEU A 132 4.87 -25.96 -8.02
C LEU A 132 5.20 -24.50 -7.79
N SER A 133 6.39 -24.07 -8.17
CA SER A 133 6.80 -22.67 -8.12
C SER A 133 7.29 -22.21 -9.49
N LEU A 134 6.54 -21.28 -10.08
CA LEU A 134 6.79 -20.70 -11.41
C LEU A 134 7.04 -19.19 -11.33
N SER A 135 7.13 -18.64 -10.14
CA SER A 135 7.17 -17.20 -9.85
C SER A 135 8.36 -16.51 -10.52
N SER A 136 8.21 -15.22 -10.81
CA SER A 136 9.31 -14.38 -11.33
C SER A 136 9.99 -14.99 -12.57
N ASN A 137 9.20 -15.21 -13.61
CA ASN A 137 9.64 -15.63 -14.94
C ASN A 137 9.02 -14.70 -16.01
N LEU A 138 9.33 -14.94 -17.27
CA LEU A 138 8.81 -14.16 -18.41
C LEU A 138 7.56 -14.82 -19.02
N TRP A 139 6.71 -15.38 -18.15
CA TRP A 139 5.49 -16.04 -18.60
C TRP A 139 4.50 -15.03 -19.16
N THR A 140 3.74 -15.45 -20.18
CA THR A 140 2.68 -14.66 -20.81
C THR A 140 1.40 -15.49 -20.98
N GLY A 141 0.30 -14.85 -21.39
CA GLY A 141 -0.96 -15.52 -21.69
C GLY A 141 -1.73 -15.98 -20.44
N GLN A 142 -2.67 -16.87 -20.64
CA GLN A 142 -3.56 -17.32 -19.57
C GLN A 142 -2.89 -18.38 -18.68
N LEU A 143 -3.18 -18.30 -17.37
CA LEU A 143 -2.84 -19.36 -16.42
C LEU A 143 -3.59 -20.65 -16.82
N PRO A 144 -2.88 -21.80 -16.93
CA PRO A 144 -3.54 -23.07 -17.25
C PRO A 144 -4.50 -23.52 -16.14
N ASN A 145 -5.42 -24.41 -16.49
CA ASN A 145 -6.28 -25.04 -15.49
C ASN A 145 -5.47 -25.99 -14.61
N LEU A 146 -5.40 -25.67 -13.30
CA LEU A 146 -4.68 -26.44 -12.28
C LEU A 146 -5.61 -27.31 -11.41
N ASP A 147 -6.89 -27.41 -11.71
CA ASP A 147 -7.92 -28.04 -10.87
C ASP A 147 -7.67 -29.53 -10.55
N LYS A 148 -6.85 -30.22 -11.37
CA LYS A 148 -6.50 -31.63 -11.13
C LYS A 148 -5.36 -31.84 -10.14
N LEU A 149 -4.69 -30.75 -9.70
CA LEU A 149 -3.55 -30.82 -8.79
C LEU A 149 -3.99 -30.97 -7.32
N VAL A 150 -4.80 -31.96 -7.04
CA VAL A 150 -5.46 -32.17 -5.73
C VAL A 150 -4.50 -32.45 -4.58
N ASN A 151 -3.24 -32.82 -4.88
CA ASN A 151 -2.20 -33.10 -3.90
C ASN A 151 -1.33 -31.87 -3.57
N MET A 152 -1.66 -30.71 -4.17
CA MET A 152 -0.86 -29.50 -4.03
C MET A 152 -0.81 -29.02 -2.59
N LYS A 153 0.41 -28.73 -2.12
CA LYS A 153 0.71 -28.13 -0.82
C LYS A 153 1.26 -26.71 -0.96
N VAL A 154 2.09 -26.49 -1.96
CA VAL A 154 2.72 -25.20 -2.23
C VAL A 154 2.51 -24.81 -3.68
N LEU A 155 1.92 -23.62 -3.89
CA LEU A 155 1.68 -23.05 -5.20
C LEU A 155 2.24 -21.63 -5.29
N GLY A 156 3.33 -21.47 -6.02
CA GLY A 156 3.98 -20.17 -6.29
C GLY A 156 3.75 -19.74 -7.73
N LEU A 157 2.95 -18.70 -7.91
CA LEU A 157 2.62 -18.12 -9.21
C LEU A 157 2.92 -16.62 -9.25
N ALA A 158 3.50 -16.07 -8.19
CA ALA A 158 3.72 -14.63 -8.08
C ALA A 158 4.68 -14.11 -9.14
N ASN A 159 4.29 -13.02 -9.76
CA ASN A 159 5.04 -12.44 -10.86
C ASN A 159 5.86 -11.23 -10.44
N PHE A 160 6.55 -11.33 -9.29
CA PHE A 160 7.45 -10.29 -8.82
C PHE A 160 8.61 -10.11 -9.79
N TYR A 161 8.75 -8.92 -10.37
CA TYR A 161 9.98 -8.42 -10.96
C TYR A 161 10.55 -9.18 -12.16
N ASN A 162 9.78 -9.39 -13.17
CA ASN A 162 10.38 -9.43 -14.48
C ASN A 162 10.46 -8.00 -15.01
N VAL A 163 11.44 -7.30 -14.51
CA VAL A 163 11.85 -6.04 -15.09
C VAL A 163 13.04 -6.32 -15.98
N ASP A 164 12.98 -5.84 -17.22
CA ASP A 164 14.17 -5.81 -18.09
C ASP A 164 15.25 -4.90 -17.49
N ASP A 165 16.38 -4.75 -18.18
CA ASP A 165 17.46 -3.85 -17.78
C ASP A 165 17.01 -2.38 -17.64
N LYS A 166 15.79 -2.04 -18.11
CA LYS A 166 15.13 -0.75 -18.01
C LYS A 166 14.05 -0.68 -16.94
N ARG A 167 13.91 -1.73 -16.10
CA ARG A 167 12.90 -1.89 -15.05
C ARG A 167 11.45 -2.03 -15.52
N ASN A 168 11.25 -2.53 -16.72
CA ASN A 168 9.90 -2.78 -17.21
C ASN A 168 9.39 -4.15 -16.78
N VAL A 169 8.14 -4.26 -16.34
CA VAL A 169 7.45 -5.54 -16.11
C VAL A 169 7.17 -6.17 -17.48
N ILE A 170 7.83 -7.28 -17.80
CA ILE A 170 7.75 -7.93 -19.11
C ILE A 170 6.98 -9.25 -19.12
N SER A 171 6.35 -9.60 -18.02
CA SER A 171 5.49 -10.78 -17.92
C SER A 171 4.03 -10.40 -17.86
N GLU A 172 3.23 -10.98 -18.72
CA GLU A 172 1.79 -10.74 -18.84
C GLU A 172 1.01 -12.05 -18.64
N VAL A 173 1.08 -12.61 -17.43
CA VAL A 173 0.16 -13.70 -17.08
C VAL A 173 -1.22 -13.08 -16.87
N THR A 174 -2.25 -13.70 -17.40
CA THR A 174 -3.66 -13.33 -17.24
C THR A 174 -4.47 -14.56 -16.87
N GLY A 175 -5.77 -14.40 -16.70
CA GLY A 175 -6.69 -15.49 -16.42
C GLY A 175 -7.38 -15.35 -15.08
N THR A 176 -7.93 -16.43 -14.59
CA THR A 176 -8.62 -16.47 -13.31
C THR A 176 -7.78 -17.16 -12.24
N LEU A 177 -7.98 -16.76 -10.98
CA LEU A 177 -7.45 -17.52 -9.84
C LEU A 177 -7.93 -18.99 -9.96
N PRO A 178 -7.04 -19.98 -9.83
CA PRO A 178 -7.44 -21.38 -9.80
C PRO A 178 -8.44 -21.66 -8.68
N ASP A 179 -9.30 -22.62 -8.86
CA ASP A 179 -10.19 -23.08 -7.78
C ASP A 179 -9.40 -23.87 -6.73
N ILE A 180 -8.73 -23.11 -5.84
CA ILE A 180 -7.89 -23.68 -4.78
C ILE A 180 -8.67 -24.57 -3.79
N SER A 181 -10.00 -24.49 -3.74
CA SER A 181 -10.83 -25.39 -2.92
C SER A 181 -10.74 -26.85 -3.37
N LYS A 182 -10.22 -27.11 -4.57
CA LYS A 182 -9.89 -28.44 -5.09
C LYS A 182 -8.53 -28.96 -4.64
N MET A 183 -7.77 -28.14 -3.92
CA MET A 183 -6.44 -28.45 -3.39
C MET A 183 -6.48 -28.54 -1.83
N PRO A 184 -7.16 -29.54 -1.24
CA PRO A 184 -7.44 -29.57 0.22
C PRO A 184 -6.18 -29.72 1.08
N GLN A 185 -5.04 -30.07 0.47
CA GLN A 185 -3.74 -30.17 1.15
C GLN A 185 -2.94 -28.85 1.08
N LEU A 186 -3.49 -27.78 0.49
CA LEU A 186 -2.77 -26.54 0.27
C LEU A 186 -2.41 -25.90 1.61
N GLU A 187 -1.12 -25.66 1.80
CA GLU A 187 -0.50 -25.03 2.96
C GLU A 187 -0.07 -23.58 2.62
N TYR A 188 0.37 -23.37 1.37
CA TYR A 188 0.92 -22.09 0.93
C TYR A 188 0.51 -21.79 -0.50
N ILE A 189 -0.04 -20.61 -0.72
CA ILE A 189 -0.21 -20.03 -2.06
C ILE A 189 0.25 -18.59 -2.08
N ASP A 190 1.09 -18.27 -3.05
CA ASP A 190 1.38 -16.88 -3.44
C ASP A 190 1.19 -16.75 -4.95
N ALA A 191 0.18 -15.96 -5.31
CA ALA A 191 -0.13 -15.57 -6.68
C ALA A 191 -0.19 -14.02 -6.79
N SER A 192 0.58 -13.31 -5.98
CA SER A 192 0.62 -11.86 -6.00
C SER A 192 1.23 -11.31 -7.29
N PHE A 193 0.84 -10.09 -7.68
CA PHE A 193 1.31 -9.39 -8.89
C PHE A 193 1.14 -10.17 -10.22
N SER A 194 0.11 -11.00 -10.32
CA SER A 194 -0.06 -11.94 -11.45
C SER A 194 -1.22 -11.57 -12.38
N ASN A 195 -1.75 -10.36 -12.24
CA ASN A 195 -2.87 -9.86 -13.07
C ASN A 195 -4.05 -10.84 -13.18
N LEU A 196 -4.25 -11.67 -12.14
CA LEU A 196 -5.33 -12.66 -12.09
C LEU A 196 -6.65 -11.99 -11.73
N SER A 197 -7.71 -12.46 -12.36
CA SER A 197 -9.10 -12.03 -12.13
C SER A 197 -9.92 -13.14 -11.44
N GLY A 198 -11.22 -12.92 -11.31
CA GLY A 198 -12.14 -13.88 -10.70
C GLY A 198 -12.41 -13.57 -9.24
N GLN A 199 -12.83 -14.58 -8.49
CA GLN A 199 -13.22 -14.47 -7.09
C GLN A 199 -12.55 -15.57 -6.28
N LEU A 200 -12.44 -15.37 -4.97
CA LEU A 200 -12.09 -16.46 -4.06
C LEU A 200 -13.20 -17.54 -4.12
N PRO A 201 -12.84 -18.83 -4.15
CA PRO A 201 -13.85 -19.89 -4.20
C PRO A 201 -14.67 -19.92 -2.90
N GLU A 202 -15.99 -20.01 -3.02
CA GLU A 202 -16.92 -20.08 -1.89
C GLU A 202 -16.60 -21.22 -0.89
N GLN A 203 -15.91 -22.24 -1.35
CA GLN A 203 -15.53 -23.40 -0.55
C GLN A 203 -14.06 -23.39 -0.12
N ILE A 204 -13.42 -22.20 -0.04
CA ILE A 204 -12.02 -22.07 0.37
C ILE A 204 -11.71 -22.74 1.73
N GLY A 205 -12.70 -22.82 2.61
CA GLY A 205 -12.59 -23.53 3.90
C GLY A 205 -12.24 -25.02 3.82
N ARG A 206 -12.26 -25.63 2.62
CA ARG A 206 -11.72 -26.96 2.42
C ARG A 206 -10.20 -27.04 2.59
N CYS A 207 -9.50 -25.92 2.41
CA CYS A 207 -8.06 -25.79 2.58
C CYS A 207 -7.70 -25.60 4.07
N ARG A 208 -7.99 -26.56 4.92
CA ARG A 208 -7.83 -26.45 6.38
C ARG A 208 -6.38 -26.29 6.85
N ASN A 209 -5.43 -26.74 6.03
CA ASN A 209 -4.00 -26.63 6.31
C ASN A 209 -3.39 -25.31 5.82
N LEU A 210 -4.19 -24.42 5.23
CA LEU A 210 -3.70 -23.19 4.60
C LEU A 210 -3.12 -22.24 5.66
N GLN A 211 -1.83 -21.96 5.56
CA GLN A 211 -1.08 -21.04 6.41
C GLN A 211 -0.87 -19.68 5.75
N VAL A 212 -0.71 -19.67 4.43
CA VAL A 212 -0.45 -18.44 3.67
C VAL A 212 -1.38 -18.35 2.47
N LEU A 213 -2.16 -17.27 2.45
CA LEU A 213 -2.96 -16.85 1.29
C LEU A 213 -2.50 -15.44 0.86
N GLU A 214 -1.56 -15.39 -0.08
CA GLU A 214 -0.99 -14.14 -0.61
C GLU A 214 -1.47 -13.95 -2.05
N LEU A 215 -2.39 -13.00 -2.25
CA LEU A 215 -3.06 -12.71 -3.52
C LEU A 215 -3.03 -11.21 -3.86
N SER A 216 -2.12 -10.46 -3.24
CA SER A 216 -2.03 -9.00 -3.42
C SER A 216 -1.74 -8.61 -4.87
N ALA A 217 -2.13 -7.38 -5.23
CA ALA A 217 -1.87 -6.77 -6.54
C ALA A 217 -2.35 -7.63 -7.73
N ASN A 218 -3.65 -7.92 -7.73
CA ASN A 218 -4.35 -8.65 -8.78
C ASN A 218 -5.65 -7.89 -9.20
N GLN A 219 -6.49 -8.52 -10.01
CA GLN A 219 -7.78 -7.99 -10.45
C GLN A 219 -8.97 -8.74 -9.82
N LEU A 220 -8.77 -9.32 -8.61
CA LEU A 220 -9.79 -10.12 -7.94
C LEU A 220 -11.00 -9.27 -7.55
N THR A 221 -12.18 -9.86 -7.66
CA THR A 221 -13.48 -9.26 -7.36
C THR A 221 -14.26 -10.11 -6.34
N GLY A 222 -15.48 -9.71 -5.99
CA GLY A 222 -16.31 -10.42 -5.03
C GLY A 222 -15.87 -10.15 -3.58
N SER A 223 -16.37 -10.96 -2.65
CA SER A 223 -16.08 -10.85 -1.23
C SER A 223 -15.07 -11.90 -0.75
N ILE A 224 -14.58 -11.75 0.47
CA ILE A 224 -13.92 -12.85 1.17
C ILE A 224 -15.02 -13.83 1.61
N PRO A 225 -15.00 -15.09 1.15
CA PRO A 225 -16.04 -16.05 1.50
C PRO A 225 -16.08 -16.35 3.00
N ALA A 226 -17.27 -16.48 3.59
CA ALA A 226 -17.42 -16.79 5.02
C ALA A 226 -16.75 -18.12 5.43
N SER A 227 -16.58 -19.06 4.50
CA SER A 227 -15.91 -20.32 4.73
C SER A 227 -14.40 -20.17 5.03
N ILE A 228 -13.79 -18.99 4.81
CA ILE A 228 -12.39 -18.71 5.17
C ILE A 228 -12.12 -19.01 6.66
N ARG A 229 -13.14 -18.85 7.51
CA ARG A 229 -13.07 -19.13 8.94
C ARG A 229 -12.69 -20.58 9.28
N GLU A 230 -12.81 -21.50 8.32
CA GLU A 230 -12.42 -22.90 8.49
C GLU A 230 -10.92 -23.15 8.23
N CYS A 231 -10.20 -22.18 7.67
CA CYS A 231 -8.76 -22.22 7.45
C CYS A 231 -8.01 -21.84 8.74
N THR A 232 -8.19 -22.61 9.82
CA THR A 232 -7.73 -22.24 11.18
C THR A 232 -6.21 -22.18 11.36
N GLU A 233 -5.44 -22.72 10.41
CA GLU A 233 -3.98 -22.64 10.41
C GLU A 233 -3.45 -21.34 9.75
N LEU A 234 -4.34 -20.47 9.24
CA LEU A 234 -3.96 -19.27 8.49
C LEU A 234 -3.19 -18.28 9.38
N GLN A 235 -2.01 -17.91 8.94
CA GLN A 235 -1.09 -16.95 9.58
C GLN A 235 -0.97 -15.67 8.78
N ILE A 236 -1.04 -15.77 7.45
CA ILE A 236 -0.96 -14.64 6.53
C ILE A 236 -2.17 -14.66 5.60
N LEU A 237 -2.94 -13.57 5.64
CA LEU A 237 -4.00 -13.28 4.66
C LEU A 237 -3.73 -11.91 4.03
N SER A 238 -3.42 -11.90 2.75
CA SER A 238 -3.18 -10.67 1.99
C SER A 238 -3.93 -10.70 0.67
N VAL A 239 -4.89 -9.79 0.55
CA VAL A 239 -5.68 -9.54 -0.67
C VAL A 239 -5.63 -8.07 -1.08
N GLN A 240 -4.64 -7.32 -0.58
CA GLN A 240 -4.49 -5.89 -0.86
C GLN A 240 -4.30 -5.60 -2.35
N ASN A 241 -4.66 -4.37 -2.76
CA ASN A 241 -4.54 -3.93 -4.17
C ASN A 241 -5.31 -4.86 -5.13
N ASN A 242 -6.62 -5.01 -4.89
CA ASN A 242 -7.55 -5.77 -5.72
C ASN A 242 -8.84 -4.94 -5.94
N LYS A 243 -9.87 -5.58 -6.51
CA LYS A 243 -11.21 -5.00 -6.71
C LYS A 243 -12.27 -5.71 -5.85
N MET A 244 -11.84 -6.31 -4.73
CA MET A 244 -12.75 -7.05 -3.84
C MET A 244 -13.68 -6.10 -3.10
N SER A 245 -14.88 -6.58 -2.75
CA SER A 245 -15.96 -5.78 -2.18
C SER A 245 -16.78 -6.59 -1.17
N GLY A 246 -17.83 -5.98 -0.62
CA GLY A 246 -18.67 -6.59 0.40
C GLY A 246 -18.10 -6.37 1.82
N GLU A 247 -18.72 -6.98 2.80
CA GLU A 247 -18.26 -6.89 4.18
C GLU A 247 -17.15 -7.91 4.45
N ILE A 248 -16.28 -7.59 5.41
CA ILE A 248 -15.26 -8.53 5.91
C ILE A 248 -15.97 -9.56 6.80
N PRO A 249 -15.84 -10.86 6.54
CA PRO A 249 -16.52 -11.88 7.33
C PRO A 249 -15.95 -11.99 8.75
N ASP A 250 -16.64 -12.72 9.62
CA ASP A 250 -16.14 -13.08 10.94
C ASP A 250 -14.86 -13.93 10.82
N LEU A 251 -13.74 -13.40 11.34
CA LEU A 251 -12.42 -14.03 11.35
C LEU A 251 -12.03 -14.59 12.73
N SER A 252 -12.92 -14.55 13.73
CA SER A 252 -12.62 -14.96 15.11
C SER A 252 -12.08 -16.40 15.26
N PRO A 253 -12.42 -17.40 14.40
CA PRO A 253 -11.82 -18.71 14.48
C PRO A 253 -10.36 -18.78 14.01
N LEU A 254 -9.85 -17.75 13.32
CA LEU A 254 -8.50 -17.72 12.78
C LEU A 254 -7.45 -17.32 13.83
N VAL A 255 -7.40 -18.05 14.94
CA VAL A 255 -6.55 -17.71 16.11
C VAL A 255 -5.05 -17.70 15.82
N ASN A 256 -4.63 -18.30 14.71
CA ASN A 256 -3.24 -18.27 14.23
C ASN A 256 -2.94 -17.09 13.31
N LEU A 257 -3.96 -16.35 12.87
CA LEU A 257 -3.78 -15.20 11.95
C LEU A 257 -2.94 -14.14 12.63
N GLY A 258 -1.84 -13.80 11.95
CA GLY A 258 -0.87 -12.87 12.47
C GLY A 258 0.30 -13.48 13.23
N LYS A 259 0.23 -14.78 13.57
CA LYS A 259 1.40 -15.49 14.10
C LYS A 259 2.55 -15.43 13.08
N PRO A 260 3.80 -15.17 13.52
CA PRO A 260 4.94 -15.25 12.62
C PRO A 260 5.04 -16.60 11.93
N LEU A 261 5.25 -16.56 10.62
CA LEU A 261 5.48 -17.77 9.83
C LEU A 261 6.95 -18.18 9.94
N GLU A 262 7.21 -19.38 10.43
CA GLU A 262 8.55 -19.94 10.50
C GLU A 262 8.90 -20.65 9.18
N LEU A 263 9.88 -20.11 8.48
CA LEU A 263 10.31 -20.60 7.16
C LEU A 263 11.47 -21.59 7.22
N GLY A 264 11.90 -21.94 8.43
CA GLY A 264 13.11 -22.74 8.66
C GLY A 264 14.39 -21.88 8.61
N LEU A 265 15.54 -22.50 8.92
CA LEU A 265 16.86 -21.85 8.95
C LEU A 265 16.91 -20.55 9.78
N GLY A 266 15.98 -20.36 10.74
CA GLY A 266 15.89 -19.16 11.57
C GLY A 266 15.30 -17.94 10.88
N VAL A 267 14.69 -18.10 9.71
CA VAL A 267 13.97 -17.04 9.00
C VAL A 267 12.51 -17.06 9.40
N THR A 268 11.98 -15.90 9.79
CA THR A 268 10.57 -15.71 10.12
C THR A 268 9.99 -14.58 9.29
N GLU A 269 8.73 -14.70 8.88
CA GLU A 269 7.93 -13.63 8.29
C GLU A 269 6.87 -13.16 9.28
N PRO A 270 6.66 -11.85 9.44
CA PRO A 270 5.61 -11.33 10.29
C PRO A 270 4.24 -11.78 9.81
N GLY A 271 3.43 -12.27 10.73
CA GLY A 271 2.05 -12.59 10.44
C GLY A 271 1.23 -11.32 10.14
N ARG A 272 0.30 -11.39 9.18
CA ARG A 272 -0.40 -10.20 8.72
C ARG A 272 -1.80 -10.46 8.16
N LEU A 273 -2.63 -9.45 8.28
CA LEU A 273 -3.92 -9.32 7.61
C LEU A 273 -3.92 -8.04 6.78
N TYR A 274 -3.80 -8.17 5.46
CA TYR A 274 -3.75 -7.03 4.54
C TYR A 274 -4.93 -7.04 3.57
N LEU A 275 -5.84 -6.07 3.78
CA LEU A 275 -7.09 -5.88 3.05
C LEU A 275 -7.10 -4.56 2.27
N SER A 276 -6.02 -3.76 2.36
CA SER A 276 -5.96 -2.40 1.84
C SER A 276 -6.15 -2.29 0.33
N SER A 277 -6.57 -1.11 -0.13
CA SER A 277 -6.75 -0.80 -1.55
C SER A 277 -7.69 -1.81 -2.24
N ASN A 278 -8.91 -1.86 -1.72
CA ASN A 278 -10.04 -2.64 -2.22
C ASN A 278 -11.33 -1.80 -2.16
N GLN A 279 -12.48 -2.44 -2.26
CA GLN A 279 -13.79 -1.80 -2.17
C GLN A 279 -14.64 -2.37 -1.02
N PHE A 280 -14.00 -2.85 0.06
CA PHE A 280 -14.70 -3.39 1.21
C PHE A 280 -15.59 -2.33 1.87
N THR A 281 -16.77 -2.75 2.33
CA THR A 281 -17.82 -1.92 2.94
C THR A 281 -18.23 -2.48 4.29
N GLY A 282 -19.14 -1.80 4.99
CA GLY A 282 -19.63 -2.22 6.29
C GLY A 282 -18.77 -1.71 7.45
N PRO A 283 -19.05 -2.15 8.68
CA PRO A 283 -18.31 -1.75 9.87
C PRO A 283 -16.95 -2.45 9.94
N PHE A 284 -16.08 -1.93 10.82
CA PHE A 284 -14.89 -2.66 11.25
C PHE A 284 -15.31 -3.98 11.90
N PRO A 285 -14.78 -5.15 11.49
CA PRO A 285 -15.18 -6.42 12.08
C PRO A 285 -14.57 -6.58 13.47
N GLU A 286 -15.41 -6.63 14.52
CA GLU A 286 -14.96 -6.80 15.90
C GLU A 286 -14.07 -8.05 16.08
N SER A 287 -14.30 -9.09 15.26
CA SER A 287 -13.49 -10.30 15.26
C SER A 287 -12.01 -10.07 14.98
N VAL A 288 -11.65 -9.01 14.24
CA VAL A 288 -10.25 -8.64 14.00
C VAL A 288 -9.60 -8.10 15.26
N ALA A 289 -10.32 -7.30 16.05
CA ALA A 289 -9.82 -6.81 17.33
C ALA A 289 -9.58 -7.95 18.34
N MET A 290 -10.20 -9.11 18.14
CA MET A 290 -10.03 -10.30 18.98
C MET A 290 -8.88 -11.22 18.57
N LEU A 291 -8.04 -10.81 17.61
CA LEU A 291 -6.90 -11.60 17.12
C LEU A 291 -5.60 -11.20 17.85
N PRO A 292 -5.23 -11.84 18.96
CA PRO A 292 -4.16 -11.37 19.84
C PRO A 292 -2.77 -11.46 19.18
N ARG A 293 -2.60 -12.35 18.20
CA ARG A 293 -1.33 -12.61 17.52
C ARG A 293 -1.11 -11.76 16.26
N LEU A 294 -2.09 -10.92 15.90
CA LEU A 294 -2.04 -10.15 14.67
C LEU A 294 -1.00 -9.03 14.76
N GLN A 295 0.20 -9.27 14.19
CA GLN A 295 1.30 -8.32 14.24
C GLN A 295 1.10 -7.11 13.33
N ARG A 296 0.53 -7.32 12.14
CA ARG A 296 0.32 -6.25 11.17
C ARG A 296 -1.07 -6.32 10.56
N PHE A 297 -1.78 -5.22 10.70
CA PHE A 297 -3.12 -5.08 10.14
C PHE A 297 -3.21 -3.88 9.20
N SER A 298 -3.84 -4.07 8.05
CA SER A 298 -4.18 -2.96 7.15
C SER A 298 -5.52 -3.18 6.47
N CYS A 299 -6.44 -2.24 6.66
CA CYS A 299 -7.66 -2.09 5.89
C CYS A 299 -7.74 -0.71 5.18
N ALA A 300 -6.61 -0.02 5.05
CA ALA A 300 -6.52 1.29 4.43
C ALA A 300 -7.09 1.33 3.00
N ASN A 301 -7.53 2.50 2.54
CA ASN A 301 -8.07 2.68 1.19
C ASN A 301 -9.22 1.70 0.86
N ASN A 302 -10.29 1.78 1.64
CA ASN A 302 -11.53 1.02 1.45
C ASN A 302 -12.75 1.94 1.65
N LYS A 303 -13.95 1.36 1.74
CA LYS A 303 -15.21 2.07 2.03
C LYS A 303 -15.80 1.62 3.38
N LEU A 304 -14.96 1.21 4.32
CA LEU A 304 -15.38 0.81 5.65
C LEU A 304 -15.92 2.01 6.42
N SER A 305 -16.92 1.81 7.28
CA SER A 305 -17.64 2.90 7.95
C SER A 305 -18.02 2.53 9.39
N GLY A 306 -18.68 3.45 10.11
CA GLY A 306 -19.00 3.26 11.51
C GLY A 306 -17.82 3.50 12.45
N PRO A 307 -17.96 3.25 13.76
CA PRO A 307 -16.88 3.42 14.71
C PRO A 307 -15.87 2.28 14.66
N LEU A 308 -14.64 2.55 15.09
CA LEU A 308 -13.71 1.49 15.50
C LEU A 308 -14.08 1.02 16.93
N PRO A 309 -13.66 -0.20 17.33
CA PRO A 309 -13.77 -0.65 18.72
C PRO A 309 -13.12 0.35 19.68
N GLU A 310 -13.73 0.55 20.83
CA GLU A 310 -13.19 1.44 21.87
C GLU A 310 -11.86 0.92 22.43
N ASP A 311 -11.74 -0.41 22.49
CA ASP A 311 -10.55 -1.11 23.01
C ASP A 311 -9.90 -1.95 21.91
N LEU A 312 -8.68 -1.61 21.53
CA LEU A 312 -7.81 -2.38 20.62
C LEU A 312 -6.65 -3.07 21.38
N SER A 313 -6.55 -2.93 22.70
CA SER A 313 -5.46 -3.52 23.50
C SER A 313 -5.45 -5.05 23.47
N THR A 314 -6.57 -5.66 23.13
CA THR A 314 -6.73 -7.11 22.93
C THR A 314 -5.90 -7.65 21.75
N MET A 315 -5.45 -6.81 20.83
CA MET A 315 -4.51 -7.15 19.77
C MET A 315 -3.07 -7.11 20.29
N GLU A 316 -2.74 -7.99 21.25
CA GLU A 316 -1.55 -7.93 22.10
C GLU A 316 -0.21 -7.84 21.34
N ASP A 317 -0.13 -8.48 20.17
CA ASP A 317 1.09 -8.51 19.34
C ASP A 317 1.11 -7.45 18.22
N CYS A 318 0.10 -6.57 18.15
CA CYS A 318 -0.02 -5.62 17.04
C CYS A 318 1.06 -4.52 17.10
N GLU A 319 1.91 -4.50 16.08
CA GLU A 319 2.97 -3.53 15.88
C GLU A 319 2.58 -2.40 14.90
N ALA A 320 1.66 -2.69 13.95
CA ALA A 320 1.24 -1.72 12.94
C ALA A 320 -0.25 -1.87 12.59
N PHE A 321 -0.98 -0.77 12.68
CA PHE A 321 -2.41 -0.69 12.41
C PHE A 321 -2.70 0.44 11.43
N PHE A 322 -3.18 0.10 10.22
CA PHE A 322 -3.50 1.03 9.15
C PHE A 322 -4.98 0.92 8.78
N ALA A 323 -5.74 1.99 9.05
CA ALA A 323 -7.15 2.10 8.70
C ALA A 323 -7.48 3.44 8.02
N ASP A 324 -6.43 4.10 7.48
CA ASP A 324 -6.54 5.36 6.77
C ASP A 324 -7.36 5.25 5.48
N HIS A 325 -7.83 6.40 4.95
CA HIS A 325 -8.63 6.45 3.72
C HIS A 325 -9.84 5.50 3.75
N ASN A 326 -10.71 5.71 4.75
CA ASN A 326 -11.99 5.03 4.92
C ASN A 326 -13.08 6.05 5.32
N GLN A 327 -14.24 5.56 5.73
CA GLN A 327 -15.36 6.38 6.18
C GLN A 327 -15.63 6.16 7.68
N PHE A 328 -14.61 5.83 8.46
CA PHE A 328 -14.76 5.60 9.89
C PHE A 328 -15.21 6.87 10.64
N THR A 329 -16.09 6.71 11.61
CA THR A 329 -16.72 7.78 12.39
C THR A 329 -16.55 7.55 13.89
N GLY A 330 -17.11 8.44 14.70
CA GLY A 330 -17.08 8.31 16.17
C GLY A 330 -15.77 8.79 16.78
N ALA A 331 -15.51 8.39 18.01
CA ALA A 331 -14.28 8.72 18.72
C ALA A 331 -13.12 7.79 18.34
N LEU A 332 -11.91 8.24 18.59
CA LEU A 332 -10.71 7.38 18.47
C LEU A 332 -10.76 6.27 19.53
N PRO A 333 -10.19 5.08 19.23
CA PRO A 333 -10.02 4.01 20.21
C PRO A 333 -9.38 4.54 21.50
N GLN A 334 -9.95 4.20 22.65
CA GLN A 334 -9.43 4.69 23.94
C GLN A 334 -8.18 3.95 24.38
N GLU A 335 -8.09 2.66 24.06
CA GLU A 335 -6.98 1.80 24.41
C GLU A 335 -6.31 1.22 23.16
N LEU A 336 -4.99 1.21 23.17
CA LEU A 336 -4.15 0.73 22.06
C LEU A 336 -3.30 -0.46 22.50
N PRO A 337 -2.89 -1.33 21.56
CA PRO A 337 -1.91 -2.38 21.83
C PRO A 337 -0.59 -1.80 22.38
N THR A 338 -0.03 -2.43 23.39
CA THR A 338 1.22 -1.93 24.03
C THR A 338 2.45 -2.04 23.12
N LYS A 339 2.43 -2.95 22.13
CA LYS A 339 3.50 -3.11 21.13
C LYS A 339 3.29 -2.27 19.88
N LEU A 340 2.21 -1.49 19.82
CA LEU A 340 1.88 -0.70 18.64
C LEU A 340 2.93 0.37 18.41
N TRP A 341 3.64 0.27 17.29
CA TRP A 341 4.64 1.25 16.89
C TRP A 341 4.10 2.25 15.85
N TYR A 342 3.21 1.80 14.94
CA TYR A 342 2.62 2.69 13.94
C TYR A 342 1.10 2.58 13.89
N LEU A 343 0.43 3.73 14.10
CA LEU A 343 -1.01 3.91 13.96
C LEU A 343 -1.30 4.92 12.86
N ASP A 344 -2.01 4.52 11.80
CA ASP A 344 -2.54 5.46 10.79
C ASP A 344 -4.06 5.35 10.70
N LEU A 345 -4.75 6.42 11.13
CA LEU A 345 -6.20 6.61 11.08
C LEU A 345 -6.58 7.84 10.25
N GLY A 346 -5.65 8.37 9.47
CA GLY A 346 -5.85 9.55 8.63
C GLY A 346 -6.95 9.37 7.59
N TYR A 347 -7.44 10.47 7.03
CA TYR A 347 -8.45 10.46 5.96
C TYR A 347 -9.69 9.64 6.34
N ASN A 348 -10.30 10.02 7.46
CA ASN A 348 -11.55 9.44 7.99
C ASN A 348 -12.46 10.56 8.52
N GLN A 349 -13.48 10.20 9.30
CA GLN A 349 -14.45 11.14 9.88
C GLN A 349 -14.45 11.06 11.41
N PHE A 350 -13.31 10.70 12.02
CA PHE A 350 -13.22 10.62 13.48
C PHE A 350 -13.45 11.98 14.14
N THR A 351 -14.08 11.97 15.32
CA THR A 351 -14.43 13.15 16.11
C THR A 351 -13.91 13.04 17.54
N GLY A 352 -14.04 14.11 18.34
CA GLY A 352 -13.54 14.13 19.71
C GLY A 352 -12.05 14.38 19.81
N SER A 353 -11.47 14.10 20.97
CA SER A 353 -10.07 14.38 21.28
C SER A 353 -9.18 13.14 21.17
N ILE A 354 -7.86 13.35 21.17
CA ILE A 354 -6.88 12.28 21.29
C ILE A 354 -6.95 11.70 22.72
N PRO A 355 -7.12 10.38 22.89
CA PRO A 355 -7.28 9.77 24.19
C PRO A 355 -6.01 9.85 25.07
N ALA A 356 -6.18 10.21 26.34
CA ALA A 356 -5.06 10.27 27.28
C ALA A 356 -4.44 8.90 27.59
N LYS A 357 -5.20 7.83 27.46
CA LYS A 357 -4.74 6.45 27.68
C LYS A 357 -3.71 5.99 26.66
N TRP A 358 -3.58 6.65 25.50
CA TRP A 358 -2.53 6.32 24.55
C TRP A 358 -1.10 6.43 25.09
N GLN A 359 -0.92 7.16 26.20
CA GLN A 359 0.34 7.19 26.93
C GLN A 359 0.79 5.81 27.47
N ASP A 360 -0.10 4.83 27.51
CA ASP A 360 0.18 3.49 28.02
C ASP A 360 0.71 2.55 26.90
N ALA A 361 0.56 2.95 25.62
CA ALA A 361 1.16 2.28 24.46
C ALA A 361 2.62 2.76 24.28
N THR A 362 3.53 2.28 25.12
CA THR A 362 4.89 2.82 25.28
C THR A 362 5.79 2.64 24.05
N GLU A 363 5.49 1.69 23.17
CA GLU A 363 6.22 1.47 21.91
C GLU A 363 5.76 2.38 20.76
N LEU A 364 4.75 3.23 21.00
CA LEU A 364 4.14 4.05 19.95
C LEU A 364 5.15 5.06 19.39
N GLY A 365 5.54 4.86 18.13
CA GLY A 365 6.52 5.68 17.43
C GLY A 365 5.90 6.64 16.43
N LYS A 366 4.85 6.21 15.71
CA LYS A 366 4.21 7.04 14.67
C LYS A 366 2.70 7.03 14.79
N VAL A 367 2.13 8.25 14.77
CA VAL A 367 0.68 8.47 14.83
C VAL A 367 0.27 9.41 13.71
N ALA A 368 -0.57 8.95 12.79
CA ALA A 368 -1.15 9.76 11.73
C ALA A 368 -2.67 9.84 11.89
N LEU A 369 -3.17 11.04 12.12
CA LEU A 369 -4.59 11.35 12.37
C LEU A 369 -5.12 12.44 11.42
N ARG A 370 -4.30 12.86 10.45
CA ARG A 370 -4.61 13.95 9.51
C ARG A 370 -5.94 13.70 8.78
N ASP A 371 -6.56 14.77 8.34
CA ASP A 371 -7.80 14.70 7.55
C ASP A 371 -8.93 13.97 8.28
N ASN A 372 -9.26 14.47 9.50
CA ASN A 372 -10.34 14.00 10.35
C ASN A 372 -11.12 15.19 10.97
N ASN A 373 -12.18 14.92 11.72
CA ASN A 373 -12.97 15.94 12.42
C ASN A 373 -12.58 16.06 13.91
N LEU A 374 -11.34 15.71 14.26
CA LEU A 374 -10.85 15.70 15.63
C LEU A 374 -10.73 17.13 16.19
N SER A 375 -11.06 17.30 17.46
CA SER A 375 -11.02 18.58 18.17
C SER A 375 -10.94 18.34 19.69
N GLY A 376 -10.77 19.41 20.47
CA GLY A 376 -10.72 19.35 21.93
C GLY A 376 -9.32 19.12 22.48
N MET A 377 -9.20 19.27 23.81
CA MET A 377 -7.91 19.23 24.49
C MET A 377 -7.05 18.02 24.12
N VAL A 378 -5.84 18.28 23.65
CA VAL A 378 -4.89 17.25 23.32
C VAL A 378 -4.01 16.97 24.55
N PRO A 379 -4.09 15.77 25.15
CA PRO A 379 -3.32 15.44 26.33
C PRO A 379 -1.82 15.37 26.01
N ALA A 380 -0.98 15.72 27.01
CA ALA A 380 0.47 15.70 26.84
C ALA A 380 1.05 14.27 26.90
N ILE A 381 0.50 13.36 26.09
CA ILE A 381 0.86 11.94 26.07
C ILE A 381 2.33 11.70 25.73
N TYR A 382 2.91 12.55 24.88
CA TYR A 382 4.30 12.47 24.46
C TYR A 382 5.32 12.44 25.61
N LYS A 383 4.96 12.96 26.78
CA LYS A 383 5.84 12.95 27.95
C LYS A 383 6.16 11.55 28.47
N LYS A 384 5.35 10.57 28.11
CA LYS A 384 5.51 9.16 28.47
C LYS A 384 5.87 8.27 27.29
N LEU A 385 5.75 8.76 26.06
CA LEU A 385 6.02 8.04 24.83
C LEU A 385 7.44 8.39 24.35
N GLU A 386 8.44 7.73 24.89
CA GLU A 386 9.86 7.99 24.58
C GLU A 386 10.20 7.67 23.12
N ASN A 387 9.47 6.72 22.51
CA ASN A 387 9.65 6.27 21.14
C ASN A 387 8.87 7.10 20.09
N LEU A 388 8.09 8.11 20.52
CA LEU A 388 7.24 8.87 19.60
C LEU A 388 8.06 9.79 18.70
N ASP A 389 8.24 9.35 17.45
CA ASP A 389 8.98 10.06 16.40
C ASP A 389 8.11 11.02 15.59
N MET A 390 6.82 10.70 15.42
CA MET A 390 5.90 11.49 14.60
C MET A 390 4.47 11.47 15.14
N ILE A 391 3.84 12.64 15.18
CA ILE A 391 2.39 12.78 15.27
C ILE A 391 1.90 13.79 14.22
N ASP A 392 0.93 13.37 13.39
CA ASP A 392 0.36 14.17 12.32
C ASP A 392 -1.14 14.40 12.57
N VAL A 393 -1.51 15.64 12.83
CA VAL A 393 -2.89 16.07 13.11
C VAL A 393 -3.35 17.17 12.14
N ARG A 394 -2.72 17.27 10.98
CA ARG A 394 -3.09 18.26 9.95
C ARG A 394 -4.53 18.08 9.49
N ASN A 395 -5.12 19.17 9.05
CA ASN A 395 -6.48 19.21 8.49
C ASN A 395 -7.55 18.56 9.40
N CYS A 396 -7.40 18.76 10.72
CA CYS A 396 -8.42 18.45 11.73
C CYS A 396 -9.17 19.74 12.14
N ARG A 397 -9.83 19.74 13.31
CA ARG A 397 -10.56 20.90 13.86
C ARG A 397 -9.98 21.39 15.16
N PHE A 398 -8.70 21.19 15.39
CA PHE A 398 -8.04 21.66 16.60
C PHE A 398 -7.86 23.18 16.61
N SER A 399 -7.97 23.74 17.80
CA SER A 399 -7.61 25.13 18.11
C SER A 399 -6.22 25.21 18.74
N PHE A 400 -5.70 26.44 18.91
CA PHE A 400 -4.45 26.63 19.65
C PHE A 400 -4.58 26.27 21.13
N GLU A 401 -5.74 26.54 21.74
CA GLU A 401 -6.02 26.19 23.12
C GLU A 401 -5.96 24.68 23.37
N ASP A 402 -6.38 23.87 22.40
CA ASP A 402 -6.34 22.41 22.50
C ASP A 402 -4.93 21.86 22.68
N PHE A 403 -3.91 22.57 22.20
CA PHE A 403 -2.51 22.22 22.32
C PHE A 403 -1.77 22.93 23.45
N LYS A 404 -2.45 23.65 24.33
CA LYS A 404 -1.81 24.40 25.42
C LYS A 404 -0.93 23.52 26.31
N ALA A 405 -1.35 22.27 26.54
CA ALA A 405 -0.55 21.31 27.30
C ALA A 405 0.76 20.90 26.59
N TRP A 406 0.88 21.17 25.28
CA TRP A 406 2.00 20.83 24.43
C TRP A 406 3.04 21.95 24.29
N GLY A 407 2.88 23.08 24.97
CA GLY A 407 3.75 24.26 24.86
C GLY A 407 5.25 24.03 25.13
N GLY A 408 5.63 22.85 25.63
CA GLY A 408 7.01 22.39 25.74
C GLY A 408 7.46 21.36 24.71
N PHE A 409 6.52 20.78 23.95
CA PHE A 409 6.77 19.67 23.02
C PHE A 409 7.49 20.09 21.74
N ILE A 410 7.12 21.25 21.20
CA ILE A 410 7.75 21.84 20.01
C ILE A 410 9.28 22.06 20.23
N LYS A 411 9.71 22.00 21.48
CA LYS A 411 11.12 22.05 21.87
C LYS A 411 11.80 20.68 22.00
N ASN A 412 11.03 19.58 21.92
CA ASN A 412 11.61 18.24 21.94
C ASN A 412 12.20 17.93 20.57
N LYS A 413 13.53 17.76 20.53
CA LYS A 413 14.31 17.65 19.28
C LYS A 413 14.01 16.39 18.44
N ASP A 414 13.31 15.42 19.02
CA ASP A 414 13.29 14.06 18.49
C ASP A 414 11.93 13.64 17.90
N CYS A 415 10.85 14.39 18.14
CA CYS A 415 9.53 14.09 17.56
C CYS A 415 9.11 15.10 16.50
N MET A 416 8.66 14.60 15.35
CA MET A 416 8.08 15.40 14.28
C MET A 416 6.60 15.64 14.56
N PHE A 417 6.26 16.85 14.98
CA PHE A 417 4.88 17.27 15.18
C PHE A 417 4.36 18.00 13.94
N ARG A 418 3.33 17.45 13.29
CA ARG A 418 2.70 18.02 12.12
C ARG A 418 1.31 18.53 12.47
N PHE A 419 1.19 19.83 12.72
CA PHE A 419 -0.09 20.50 12.96
C PHE A 419 -0.70 20.99 11.65
N GLY A 420 0.09 21.62 10.80
CA GLY A 420 -0.32 22.18 9.51
C GLY A 420 -1.53 23.10 9.57
N MET A 421 -2.23 23.24 8.46
CA MET A 421 -3.48 24.00 8.38
C MET A 421 -4.63 23.13 8.92
N GLN A 422 -5.38 23.69 9.87
CA GLN A 422 -6.61 23.05 10.37
C GLN A 422 -7.80 23.35 9.45
N GLN A 423 -8.89 22.61 9.58
CA GLN A 423 -10.13 22.88 8.84
C GLN A 423 -10.64 24.29 9.14
N ALA A 424 -11.41 24.84 8.23
CA ALA A 424 -11.97 26.15 8.42
C ALA A 424 -12.86 26.22 9.67
N TYR A 425 -12.65 27.23 10.51
CA TYR A 425 -13.41 27.47 11.72
C TYR A 425 -14.68 28.30 11.50
N SER A 426 -14.88 28.86 10.32
CA SER A 426 -16.07 29.62 9.92
C SER A 426 -16.64 29.11 8.61
N GLU A 427 -17.88 29.42 8.34
CA GLU A 427 -18.56 29.07 7.10
C GLU A 427 -18.01 29.89 5.92
N HIS A 428 -18.39 29.45 4.72
CA HIS A 428 -18.13 30.15 3.49
C HIS A 428 -19.17 31.25 3.29
N HIS A 429 -18.73 32.48 3.09
CA HIS A 429 -19.57 33.65 2.92
C HIS A 429 -19.55 34.14 1.47
N LYS A 430 -20.67 34.67 0.99
CA LYS A 430 -20.80 35.31 -0.32
C LYS A 430 -21.32 36.72 -0.16
N GLU A 431 -20.57 37.68 -0.67
CA GLU A 431 -20.92 39.11 -0.63
C GLU A 431 -21.08 39.61 -2.06
N SER A 432 -22.16 40.38 -2.30
CA SER A 432 -22.43 41.00 -3.61
C SER A 432 -22.70 42.47 -3.42
N VAL A 433 -21.86 43.30 -4.02
CA VAL A 433 -21.90 44.75 -3.87
C VAL A 433 -21.77 45.47 -5.19
N LYS A 434 -22.06 46.78 -5.18
CA LYS A 434 -21.80 47.68 -6.33
C LYS A 434 -20.39 48.23 -6.27
N SER A 435 -19.84 48.56 -7.41
CA SER A 435 -18.58 49.26 -7.51
C SER A 435 -18.62 50.58 -6.72
N GLY A 436 -17.53 50.89 -6.02
CA GLY A 436 -17.43 52.03 -5.12
C GLY A 436 -17.94 51.80 -3.69
N SER A 437 -18.49 50.63 -3.38
CA SER A 437 -18.90 50.26 -2.00
C SER A 437 -17.69 49.91 -1.13
N ASP A 438 -17.86 50.08 0.19
CA ASP A 438 -16.93 49.49 1.18
C ASP A 438 -17.46 48.14 1.62
N VAL A 439 -16.57 47.14 1.79
CA VAL A 439 -16.89 45.78 2.24
C VAL A 439 -15.99 45.39 3.39
N THR A 440 -16.55 44.79 4.44
CA THR A 440 -15.77 44.30 5.57
C THR A 440 -16.02 42.81 5.78
N PHE A 441 -14.96 42.02 5.71
CA PHE A 441 -14.95 40.60 6.10
C PHE A 441 -14.48 40.49 7.52
N ASP A 442 -15.17 39.64 8.32
CA ASP A 442 -14.88 39.46 9.73
C ASP A 442 -14.48 38.00 10.00
N ALA A 443 -13.18 37.78 10.13
CA ALA A 443 -12.58 36.49 10.45
C ALA A 443 -12.22 36.36 11.94
N THR A 444 -12.95 37.07 12.83
CA THR A 444 -12.73 36.94 14.26
C THR A 444 -12.90 35.48 14.69
N TYR A 445 -11.83 34.92 15.25
CA TYR A 445 -11.88 33.55 15.73
C TYR A 445 -12.80 33.42 16.95
N PRO A 446 -13.78 32.49 16.94
CA PRO A 446 -14.77 32.38 18.01
C PRO A 446 -14.23 31.67 19.27
N GLY A 447 -13.06 31.06 19.19
CA GLY A 447 -12.43 30.33 20.32
C GLY A 447 -11.46 31.20 21.11
N THR A 448 -10.81 30.58 22.11
CA THR A 448 -9.83 31.25 22.95
C THR A 448 -8.50 31.38 22.21
N LEU A 449 -7.93 32.59 22.21
CA LEU A 449 -6.61 32.87 21.69
C LEU A 449 -5.55 32.79 22.80
N ILE A 450 -4.31 32.48 22.45
CA ILE A 450 -3.19 32.37 23.41
C ILE A 450 -2.36 33.65 23.53
N GLY A 451 -2.70 34.68 22.74
CA GLY A 451 -2.22 36.05 22.86
C GLY A 451 -0.95 36.36 22.08
N ASP A 452 -0.63 35.58 21.05
CA ASP A 452 0.45 35.87 20.09
C ASP A 452 0.05 35.57 18.63
N GLU A 453 -1.25 35.56 18.36
CA GLU A 453 -1.79 35.26 17.04
C GLU A 453 -1.58 36.42 16.08
N HIS A 454 -1.24 36.06 14.85
CA HIS A 454 -1.08 36.97 13.73
C HIS A 454 -2.09 36.62 12.65
N TYR A 455 -2.99 37.55 12.38
CA TYR A 455 -3.95 37.46 11.29
C TYR A 455 -3.29 37.88 10.00
N ARG A 456 -3.58 37.19 8.90
CA ARG A 456 -3.13 37.55 7.58
C ARG A 456 -4.14 37.17 6.51
N TRP A 457 -4.59 38.12 5.75
CA TRP A 457 -5.52 37.94 4.66
C TRP A 457 -4.80 37.67 3.35
N TYR A 458 -5.38 36.79 2.56
CA TYR A 458 -4.90 36.42 1.24
C TYR A 458 -6.01 36.56 0.22
N ASN A 459 -5.66 37.09 -0.96
CA ASN A 459 -6.46 37.02 -2.16
C ASN A 459 -6.08 35.71 -2.88
N LEU A 460 -7.02 34.78 -3.02
CA LEU A 460 -6.74 33.47 -3.60
C LEU A 460 -6.63 33.49 -5.12
N THR A 461 -7.14 34.52 -5.80
CA THR A 461 -6.96 34.68 -7.25
C THR A 461 -5.50 35.02 -7.56
N THR A 462 -4.94 35.97 -6.84
CA THR A 462 -3.55 36.41 -7.02
C THR A 462 -2.56 35.54 -6.25
N LYS A 463 -3.05 34.75 -5.26
CA LYS A 463 -2.25 33.98 -4.31
C LYS A 463 -1.28 34.83 -3.49
N GLN A 464 -1.58 36.14 -3.33
CA GLN A 464 -0.76 37.06 -2.59
C GLN A 464 -1.46 37.52 -1.31
N PRO A 465 -0.69 37.83 -0.26
CA PRO A 465 -1.26 38.48 0.91
C PRO A 465 -1.83 39.83 0.56
N VAL A 466 -2.97 40.18 1.14
CA VAL A 466 -3.55 41.52 1.04
C VAL A 466 -2.68 42.49 1.84
N PRO A 467 -2.17 43.55 1.22
CA PRO A 467 -1.28 44.49 1.90
C PRO A 467 -1.93 45.10 3.16
N ASN A 468 -1.17 45.18 4.23
CA ASN A 468 -1.58 45.75 5.53
C ASN A 468 -2.82 45.12 6.18
N ALA A 469 -3.25 43.93 5.74
CA ALA A 469 -4.41 43.22 6.26
C ALA A 469 -3.96 42.21 7.34
N ASN A 470 -3.62 42.71 8.52
CA ASN A 470 -3.06 41.91 9.65
C ASN A 470 -4.01 41.85 10.86
N GLU A 471 -5.27 42.25 10.67
CA GLU A 471 -6.30 42.26 11.68
C GLU A 471 -7.34 41.16 11.38
N ALA A 472 -8.14 40.79 12.40
CA ALA A 472 -9.26 39.86 12.22
C ALA A 472 -10.27 40.32 11.16
N LYS A 473 -10.36 41.64 10.95
CA LYS A 473 -11.28 42.23 9.97
C LYS A 473 -10.48 42.81 8.80
N LEU A 474 -10.91 42.48 7.61
CA LEU A 474 -10.42 43.07 6.37
C LEU A 474 -11.49 44.03 5.83
N THR A 475 -11.16 45.31 5.72
CA THR A 475 -12.03 46.28 5.06
C THR A 475 -11.43 46.71 3.72
N LEU A 476 -12.13 46.38 2.63
CA LEU A 476 -11.85 46.87 1.27
C LEU A 476 -12.71 48.10 1.03
N ARG A 477 -12.10 49.21 0.65
CA ARG A 477 -12.80 50.49 0.43
C ARG A 477 -12.93 50.81 -1.04
N GLY A 478 -14.13 51.26 -1.43
CA GLY A 478 -14.37 51.68 -2.80
C GLY A 478 -14.13 50.59 -3.83
N VAL A 479 -14.54 49.34 -3.55
CA VAL A 479 -14.21 48.17 -4.33
C VAL A 479 -14.57 48.30 -5.81
N SER A 480 -13.73 47.76 -6.66
CA SER A 480 -13.87 47.66 -8.11
C SER A 480 -14.05 46.20 -8.55
N LYS A 481 -14.27 45.98 -9.85
CA LYS A 481 -14.32 44.61 -10.40
C LYS A 481 -13.01 43.84 -10.24
N GLU A 482 -11.90 44.52 -10.04
CA GLU A 482 -10.59 43.88 -9.79
C GLU A 482 -10.52 43.26 -8.42
N ASP A 483 -11.29 43.77 -7.46
CA ASP A 483 -11.38 43.25 -6.10
C ASP A 483 -12.37 42.08 -5.98
N ALA A 484 -13.14 41.77 -7.02
CA ALA A 484 -14.17 40.74 -7.06
C ALA A 484 -13.53 39.34 -7.13
N CYS A 485 -13.12 38.79 -5.99
CA CYS A 485 -12.41 37.51 -5.90
C CYS A 485 -12.64 36.81 -4.55
N ARG A 486 -12.00 35.67 -4.36
CA ARG A 486 -12.08 34.90 -3.12
C ARG A 486 -10.97 35.30 -2.15
N TYR A 487 -11.35 35.54 -0.90
CA TYR A 487 -10.45 35.89 0.19
C TYR A 487 -10.46 34.83 1.28
N VAL A 488 -9.34 34.69 2.00
CA VAL A 488 -9.21 33.82 3.18
C VAL A 488 -8.30 34.51 4.20
N CYS A 489 -8.61 34.32 5.48
CA CYS A 489 -7.77 34.74 6.57
C CYS A 489 -7.06 33.54 7.20
N LEU A 490 -5.75 33.64 7.36
CA LEU A 490 -4.93 32.69 8.11
C LEU A 490 -4.54 33.32 9.45
N ILE A 491 -4.61 32.51 10.52
CA ILE A 491 -4.19 32.91 11.86
C ILE A 491 -3.03 32.00 12.23
N THR A 492 -1.86 32.55 12.53
CA THR A 492 -0.67 31.82 12.92
C THR A 492 -0.25 32.19 14.34
N SER A 493 0.41 31.29 15.05
CA SER A 493 0.98 31.54 16.39
C SER A 493 2.44 31.18 16.41
N VAL A 494 3.28 32.11 16.87
CA VAL A 494 4.73 31.92 17.01
C VAL A 494 5.06 31.09 18.25
N LYS A 495 4.27 31.20 19.32
CA LYS A 495 4.47 30.43 20.56
C LYS A 495 4.24 28.92 20.35
N MET A 496 3.39 28.57 19.39
CA MET A 496 3.13 27.17 19.03
C MET A 496 4.14 26.64 18.01
N GLY A 497 4.88 27.49 17.32
CA GLY A 497 5.84 27.12 16.30
C GLY A 497 7.27 26.93 16.82
N SER A 498 8.07 26.14 16.13
CA SER A 498 9.51 26.04 16.36
C SER A 498 10.23 27.22 15.72
N THR A 499 11.09 27.89 16.47
CA THR A 499 11.84 29.07 16.01
C THR A 499 13.13 28.76 15.25
N GLN A 500 13.46 27.50 15.01
CA GLN A 500 14.71 27.13 14.32
C GLN A 500 14.47 26.05 13.26
N PRO A 501 14.88 26.29 11.99
CA PRO A 501 14.94 25.21 11.01
C PRO A 501 16.05 24.24 11.41
N ARG A 502 15.76 22.96 11.49
CA ARG A 502 16.76 21.91 11.65
C ARG A 502 17.56 21.76 10.36
N SER A 503 18.61 22.57 10.22
CA SER A 503 19.63 22.35 9.21
C SER A 503 20.74 21.53 9.82
N ALA A 504 20.75 20.29 9.68
CA ALA A 504 21.91 19.43 9.83
C ALA A 504 21.56 18.08 10.46
N LEU A 505 20.98 17.23 9.73
CA LEU A 505 21.06 15.76 9.89
C LEU A 505 19.87 15.13 9.14
N ARG A 506 19.94 15.12 7.81
CA ARG A 506 18.99 14.30 7.05
C ARG A 506 19.48 13.93 5.67
N SER A 507 19.20 12.70 5.32
CA SER A 507 19.27 12.16 3.98
C SER A 507 18.33 12.92 3.02
N ASP A 508 18.66 12.96 1.76
CA ASP A 508 18.04 13.76 0.69
C ASP A 508 16.54 13.53 0.41
N ASP A 509 15.88 12.66 1.16
CA ASP A 509 14.47 12.27 0.93
C ASP A 509 13.42 13.18 1.64
N ASP A 510 13.83 14.18 2.43
CA ASP A 510 12.94 15.00 3.27
C ASP A 510 12.75 16.45 2.78
N GLU A 511 13.07 16.79 1.53
CA GLU A 511 13.06 18.20 1.08
C GLU A 511 11.66 18.81 0.82
N GLU A 512 10.61 18.02 0.72
CA GLU A 512 9.29 18.46 0.21
C GLU A 512 8.36 19.13 1.23
N GLN A 513 8.75 19.30 2.50
CA GLN A 513 7.86 19.82 3.55
C GLN A 513 8.38 21.07 4.28
N LYS A 514 9.23 21.88 3.66
CA LYS A 514 9.99 22.93 4.37
C LYS A 514 9.26 24.24 4.67
N SER A 515 8.08 24.52 4.12
CA SER A 515 7.45 25.85 4.34
C SER A 515 6.15 25.84 5.14
N ASP A 516 5.34 24.79 5.06
CA ASP A 516 4.00 24.80 5.66
C ASP A 516 3.89 24.10 7.02
N ASP A 517 4.87 23.27 7.39
CA ASP A 517 4.86 22.51 8.64
C ASP A 517 5.42 23.26 9.86
N LEU A 518 5.90 24.48 9.70
CA LEU A 518 6.66 25.17 10.77
C LEU A 518 5.82 26.06 11.68
N GLN A 519 4.60 26.44 11.27
CA GLN A 519 3.70 27.24 12.10
C GLN A 519 2.30 26.64 12.14
N PRO A 520 1.77 26.34 13.32
CA PRO A 520 0.38 26.03 13.51
C PRO A 520 -0.50 27.11 12.91
N THR A 521 -1.44 26.75 12.05
CA THR A 521 -2.27 27.69 11.32
C THR A 521 -3.74 27.31 11.42
N LEU A 522 -4.56 28.24 11.86
CA LEU A 522 -6.00 28.18 11.73
C LEU A 522 -6.43 28.91 10.45
N ARG A 523 -7.46 28.44 9.82
CA ARG A 523 -8.00 29.02 8.60
C ARG A 523 -9.46 29.41 8.81
N SER A 524 -9.82 30.62 8.37
CA SER A 524 -11.22 31.02 8.24
C SER A 524 -11.94 30.25 7.11
N GLY A 525 -13.23 30.38 7.02
CA GLY A 525 -14.00 30.16 5.80
C GLY A 525 -13.55 31.10 4.67
N PHE A 526 -14.09 30.91 3.50
CA PHE A 526 -13.84 31.79 2.36
C PHE A 526 -14.86 32.92 2.32
N TRP A 527 -14.44 34.08 1.79
CA TRP A 527 -15.31 35.19 1.39
C TRP A 527 -15.22 35.35 -0.12
N ASP A 528 -16.32 35.09 -0.82
CA ASP A 528 -16.44 35.35 -2.25
C ASP A 528 -17.07 36.74 -2.43
N LEU A 529 -16.29 37.69 -2.96
CA LEU A 529 -16.73 39.02 -3.27
C LEU A 529 -17.13 39.15 -4.75
N THR A 530 -18.37 39.52 -5.01
CA THR A 530 -18.88 39.83 -6.33
C THR A 530 -19.14 41.34 -6.41
N VAL A 531 -18.59 41.98 -7.43
CA VAL A 531 -18.79 43.44 -7.66
C VAL A 531 -19.49 43.62 -8.99
N ASP A 532 -20.64 44.32 -8.98
CA ASP A 532 -21.50 44.51 -10.15
C ASP A 532 -21.82 43.19 -10.91
N GLY A 533 -21.99 42.10 -10.18
CA GLY A 533 -22.24 40.79 -10.76
C GLY A 533 -21.00 40.08 -11.34
N HIS A 534 -19.82 40.67 -11.19
CA HIS A 534 -18.57 40.10 -11.67
C HIS A 534 -17.81 39.41 -10.53
N PHE A 535 -17.28 38.23 -10.79
CA PHE A 535 -16.45 37.45 -9.88
C PHE A 535 -15.21 36.95 -10.61
N ASN A 536 -14.03 37.33 -10.13
CA ASN A 536 -12.74 36.92 -10.70
C ASN A 536 -12.16 35.66 -10.04
N GLY A 537 -12.82 35.15 -9.00
CA GLY A 537 -12.47 33.88 -8.38
C GLY A 537 -12.88 32.75 -9.29
N THR A 538 -12.11 31.70 -9.36
CA THR A 538 -12.60 30.43 -9.85
C THR A 538 -13.67 29.97 -8.88
N ASP A 539 -14.86 29.61 -9.36
CA ASP A 539 -15.79 28.78 -8.63
C ASP A 539 -15.11 27.41 -8.44
N ALA A 540 -14.14 27.36 -7.53
CA ALA A 540 -13.57 26.09 -7.16
C ALA A 540 -14.52 25.50 -6.11
N PRO A 541 -15.30 24.44 -6.44
CA PRO A 541 -15.95 23.65 -5.43
C PRO A 541 -14.89 23.17 -4.42
N ALA A 542 -15.34 22.83 -3.22
CA ALA A 542 -14.49 22.14 -2.26
C ALA A 542 -13.76 20.98 -2.97
N PRO A 543 -12.53 20.64 -2.56
CA PRO A 543 -11.83 19.51 -3.16
C PRO A 543 -12.79 18.34 -3.17
N ILE A 544 -13.16 17.89 -4.39
CA ILE A 544 -14.01 16.73 -4.55
C ILE A 544 -13.13 15.54 -4.16
N ALA A 545 -13.55 14.86 -3.13
CA ALA A 545 -12.92 13.64 -2.68
C ALA A 545 -12.89 12.60 -3.82
N ASP A 546 -11.75 11.97 -4.02
CA ASP A 546 -11.56 10.55 -4.32
C ASP A 546 -11.90 9.96 -5.70
N ASP A 547 -12.19 10.72 -6.74
CA ASP A 547 -12.37 10.13 -8.07
C ASP A 547 -11.19 10.31 -9.02
N LEU A 548 -10.16 11.03 -8.56
CA LEU A 548 -9.00 11.35 -9.38
C LEU A 548 -7.81 10.47 -8.99
N ARG A 549 -7.36 9.67 -9.94
CA ARG A 549 -6.11 8.92 -9.84
C ARG A 549 -5.14 9.37 -10.92
N ILE A 550 -3.90 9.57 -10.52
CA ILE A 550 -2.80 9.86 -11.44
C ILE A 550 -1.70 8.86 -11.14
N TYR A 551 -1.25 8.20 -12.19
CA TYR A 551 -0.05 7.37 -12.13
C TYR A 551 0.76 7.54 -13.41
N TYR A 552 2.05 7.32 -13.29
CA TYR A 552 2.97 7.47 -14.42
C TYR A 552 3.49 6.10 -14.83
N ASP A 553 3.32 5.81 -16.11
CA ASP A 553 3.92 4.65 -16.76
C ASP A 553 5.28 5.06 -17.31
N SER A 554 6.34 4.62 -16.63
CA SER A 554 7.72 4.98 -16.99
C SER A 554 8.19 4.29 -18.29
N GLU A 555 7.55 3.17 -18.68
CA GLU A 555 7.89 2.46 -19.92
C GLU A 555 7.34 3.16 -21.13
N ALA A 556 6.06 3.42 -21.10
CA ALA A 556 5.37 4.12 -22.17
C ALA A 556 5.69 5.63 -22.16
N GLN A 557 6.36 6.14 -21.12
CA GLN A 557 6.53 7.57 -20.85
C GLN A 557 5.17 8.30 -20.89
N GLN A 558 4.19 7.74 -20.23
CA GLN A 558 2.82 8.22 -20.24
C GLN A 558 2.30 8.50 -18.85
N LEU A 559 1.59 9.61 -18.71
CA LEU A 559 0.84 9.96 -17.53
C LEU A 559 -0.62 9.53 -17.74
N HIS A 560 -1.13 8.71 -16.84
CA HIS A 560 -2.51 8.26 -16.84
C HIS A 560 -3.36 9.09 -15.89
N LEU A 561 -4.54 9.49 -16.35
CA LEU A 561 -5.51 10.28 -15.61
C LEU A 561 -6.82 9.49 -15.53
N GLU A 562 -7.22 9.12 -14.34
CA GLU A 562 -8.55 8.54 -14.08
C GLU A 562 -9.37 9.58 -13.30
N SER A 563 -10.42 10.12 -13.89
CA SER A 563 -11.31 11.10 -13.28
C SER A 563 -12.71 10.95 -13.86
N SER A 564 -13.74 11.05 -13.02
CA SER A 564 -15.14 11.08 -13.45
C SER A 564 -15.49 12.37 -14.21
N VAL A 565 -14.67 13.40 -14.05
CA VAL A 565 -14.85 14.71 -14.71
C VAL A 565 -13.68 14.98 -15.64
N SER A 566 -13.96 15.46 -16.86
CA SER A 566 -12.93 15.80 -17.85
C SER A 566 -11.96 16.85 -17.32
N VAL A 567 -10.67 16.59 -17.45
CA VAL A 567 -9.59 17.52 -17.10
C VAL A 567 -9.37 18.48 -18.26
N THR A 568 -9.42 19.77 -17.99
CA THR A 568 -9.25 20.83 -19.01
C THR A 568 -7.82 21.32 -19.11
N SER A 569 -7.08 21.36 -18.00
CA SER A 569 -5.66 21.66 -18.01
C SER A 569 -4.93 20.89 -16.92
N LEU A 570 -3.68 20.57 -17.20
CA LEU A 570 -2.78 19.84 -16.33
C LEU A 570 -1.43 20.53 -16.31
N MET A 571 -0.91 20.83 -15.15
CA MET A 571 0.44 21.33 -14.93
C MET A 571 1.19 20.37 -14.02
N ILE A 572 2.37 19.94 -14.45
CA ILE A 572 3.27 19.12 -13.66
C ILE A 572 4.38 20.00 -13.12
N VAL A 573 4.60 19.94 -11.84
CA VAL A 573 5.71 20.64 -11.17
C VAL A 573 6.61 19.61 -10.46
N ASP A 574 7.89 19.87 -10.43
CA ASP A 574 8.84 19.11 -9.62
C ASP A 574 8.85 19.64 -8.17
N LEU A 575 9.65 19.02 -7.32
CA LEU A 575 9.75 19.40 -5.91
C LEU A 575 10.33 20.79 -5.65
N SER A 576 11.03 21.37 -6.62
CA SER A 576 11.52 22.77 -6.52
C SER A 576 10.42 23.78 -6.81
N GLY A 577 9.23 23.30 -7.27
CA GLY A 577 8.14 24.14 -7.77
C GLY A 577 8.32 24.57 -9.23
N ALA A 578 9.34 24.05 -9.92
CA ALA A 578 9.53 24.35 -11.34
C ALA A 578 8.49 23.61 -12.18
N VAL A 579 7.88 24.31 -13.12
CA VAL A 579 6.92 23.72 -14.05
C VAL A 579 7.68 22.90 -15.08
N VAL A 580 7.51 21.56 -15.04
CA VAL A 580 8.13 20.62 -15.97
C VAL A 580 7.26 20.37 -17.20
N ALA A 581 5.93 20.46 -17.06
CA ALA A 581 5.03 20.32 -18.19
C ALA A 581 3.73 21.09 -17.98
N ARG A 582 3.13 21.54 -19.11
CA ARG A 582 1.75 22.03 -19.17
C ARG A 582 1.06 21.35 -20.32
N LEU A 583 -0.10 20.77 -20.06
CA LEU A 583 -0.85 19.95 -21.00
C LEU A 583 -2.32 20.37 -20.98
N GLU A 584 -2.97 20.26 -22.13
CA GLU A 584 -4.43 20.40 -22.27
C GLU A 584 -4.98 19.04 -22.73
N PRO A 585 -5.43 18.20 -21.79
CA PRO A 585 -5.75 16.79 -22.10
C PRO A 585 -6.89 16.58 -23.11
N SER A 586 -7.69 17.57 -23.39
CA SER A 586 -8.81 17.52 -24.36
C SER A 586 -9.61 16.19 -24.35
N GLY A 587 -9.85 15.65 -23.14
CA GLY A 587 -10.58 14.39 -22.94
C GLY A 587 -9.73 13.12 -23.02
N ALA A 588 -8.43 13.22 -23.25
CA ALA A 588 -7.52 12.07 -23.21
C ALA A 588 -7.29 11.60 -21.77
N THR A 589 -7.36 10.30 -21.54
CA THR A 589 -7.05 9.66 -20.24
C THR A 589 -5.58 9.28 -20.11
N THR A 590 -4.82 9.39 -21.20
CA THR A 590 -3.39 9.05 -21.25
C THR A 590 -2.65 10.11 -22.05
N LEU A 591 -1.57 10.61 -21.50
CA LEU A 591 -0.79 11.72 -22.06
C LEU A 591 0.68 11.31 -22.19
N ALA A 592 1.24 11.42 -23.38
CA ALA A 592 2.67 11.19 -23.59
C ALA A 592 3.48 12.30 -22.91
N LEU A 593 4.33 11.94 -21.95
CA LEU A 593 5.10 12.90 -21.16
C LEU A 593 6.40 12.26 -20.65
N PRO A 594 7.56 12.54 -21.26
CA PRO A 594 8.84 12.04 -20.78
C PRO A 594 9.25 12.79 -19.50
N LEU A 595 9.16 12.11 -18.37
CA LEU A 595 9.63 12.63 -17.07
C LEU A 595 10.88 11.85 -16.62
N ALA A 596 11.79 12.55 -15.98
CA ALA A 596 12.91 11.91 -15.30
C ALA A 596 12.44 11.21 -14.02
N THR A 597 13.21 10.24 -13.51
CA THR A 597 12.95 9.63 -12.19
C THR A 597 12.88 10.72 -11.12
N GLY A 598 11.83 10.73 -10.33
CA GLY A 598 11.63 11.76 -9.31
C GLY A 598 10.20 11.84 -8.81
N LYS A 599 9.99 12.73 -7.85
CA LYS A 599 8.66 13.05 -7.31
C LYS A 599 8.11 14.29 -7.99
N TYR A 600 6.84 14.28 -8.32
CA TYR A 600 6.14 15.33 -9.03
C TYR A 600 4.77 15.59 -8.42
N VAL A 601 4.25 16.78 -8.67
CA VAL A 601 2.90 17.16 -8.30
C VAL A 601 2.14 17.58 -9.57
N ALA A 602 1.01 16.95 -9.78
CA ALA A 602 0.08 17.31 -10.84
C ALA A 602 -0.96 18.28 -10.32
N LEU A 603 -1.07 19.44 -10.95
CA LEU A 603 -2.08 20.47 -10.69
C LEU A 603 -3.08 20.43 -11.84
N LEU A 604 -4.33 20.09 -11.56
CA LEU A 604 -5.36 19.88 -12.57
C LEU A 604 -6.51 20.88 -12.42
N ASN A 605 -7.02 21.34 -13.54
CA ASN A 605 -8.33 21.97 -13.60
C ASN A 605 -9.28 21.06 -14.37
N ARG A 606 -10.53 20.95 -13.92
CA ARG A 606 -11.57 20.13 -14.51
C ARG A 606 -12.61 20.98 -15.25
N ALA A 607 -13.37 20.34 -16.12
CA ALA A 607 -14.40 21.00 -16.92
C ALA A 607 -15.54 21.59 -16.08
N ASP A 608 -15.78 21.06 -14.87
CA ASP A 608 -16.75 21.57 -13.91
C ASP A 608 -16.24 22.77 -13.09
N GLY A 609 -15.01 23.23 -13.37
CA GLY A 609 -14.37 24.33 -12.64
C GLY A 609 -13.65 23.88 -11.36
N SER A 610 -13.71 22.60 -10.99
CA SER A 610 -12.95 22.10 -9.86
C SER A 610 -11.46 21.98 -10.19
N TYR A 611 -10.62 22.00 -9.16
CA TYR A 611 -9.19 21.73 -9.30
C TYR A 611 -8.77 20.61 -8.35
N ALA A 612 -7.69 19.93 -8.69
CA ALA A 612 -7.10 18.92 -7.85
C ALA A 612 -5.57 19.00 -7.87
N THR A 613 -4.96 18.54 -6.82
CA THR A 613 -3.50 18.45 -6.69
C THR A 613 -3.17 17.02 -6.28
N VAL A 614 -2.42 16.33 -7.13
CA VAL A 614 -2.10 14.91 -6.92
C VAL A 614 -0.59 14.72 -7.01
N PRO A 615 0.07 14.33 -5.93
CA PRO A 615 1.47 13.92 -5.97
C PRO A 615 1.60 12.54 -6.62
N PHE A 616 2.64 12.34 -7.43
CA PHE A 616 2.96 11.04 -8.01
C PHE A 616 4.47 10.85 -8.14
N LEU A 617 4.88 9.61 -8.22
CA LEU A 617 6.27 9.21 -8.29
C LEU A 617 6.58 8.64 -9.69
N VAL A 618 7.68 9.09 -10.29
CA VAL A 618 8.28 8.50 -11.48
C VAL A 618 9.47 7.66 -11.02
N LEU A 619 9.38 6.35 -11.20
CA LEU A 619 10.38 5.37 -10.76
C LEU A 619 11.45 5.13 -11.82
#